data_39ec6bf81253bd59ac3f613ded39a423
#
_entry.id   39ec6bf81253bd59ac3f613ded39a423
#
_cell.length_a   1.000
_cell.length_b   1.000
_cell.length_c   1.000
_cell.angle_alpha   90.00
_cell.angle_beta   90.00
_cell.angle_gamma   90.00
#
_symmetry.space_group_name_H-M   'P 1'
#
loop_
_entity.id
_entity.type
_entity.pdbx_description
1 polymer ?
#
loop_
_entity_poly.entity_id
_entity_poly.type
_entity_poly.pdbx_seq_one_letter_code
_entity_poly.pdbx_strand_id
1 'polypeptide(L)'
;MRSIAFVLLISSISAVFAQPSAKWTVLGKEYAVDTLKHCQVGPGTVLTILDLTGTDRQRVFFTTTDLTNHIVRIKTICGNNNLKTNLTIPQMIENNGDKANEYFAGVNADLFSANGPIGTTVVDSEIFKTARSTTDWYSVGADAGKNLHFGQFYTTFRLTSTTTGQMSVKSVNTPRESNDFVIYTDKYGASTGTKSSGVEVAAVAVDGGLSAHGTSKFRITGLPQSNAGNMAIPSGGIVLSANASWYMEPLQKLQIGDIVEITPTFTLNGKVVDQITEMSGGCPMILQDGKILDTDKLLDHLSYLRP
;
A
#
# COMPACT_ATOMS: atom_id res chain seq x y z
N MET A 1 -63.95 6.30 44.88
CA MET A 1 -63.10 7.48 44.67
C MET A 1 -62.13 7.11 43.58
N ARG A 2 -62.27 7.68 42.36
CA ARG A 2 -61.40 7.44 41.24
C ARG A 2 -60.45 8.64 41.18
N SER A 3 -59.12 8.39 41.36
CA SER A 3 -58.07 9.39 41.20
C SER A 3 -57.76 9.53 39.75
N ILE A 4 -57.92 10.73 39.18
CA ILE A 4 -57.50 11.10 37.83
C ILE A 4 -56.10 11.67 37.95
N ALA A 5 -55.12 10.99 37.40
CA ALA A 5 -53.75 11.48 37.26
C ALA A 5 -53.65 12.33 35.99
N PHE A 6 -53.34 13.62 36.16
CA PHE A 6 -53.00 14.53 35.06
C PHE A 6 -51.54 14.32 34.67
N VAL A 7 -51.27 13.83 33.47
CA VAL A 7 -49.93 13.81 32.89
C VAL A 7 -49.71 15.13 32.16
N LEU A 8 -48.86 15.99 32.72
CA LEU A 8 -48.42 17.23 32.09
C LEU A 8 -47.33 16.89 31.07
N LEU A 9 -47.65 16.92 29.78
CA LEU A 9 -46.67 16.80 28.68
C LEU A 9 -45.99 18.16 28.52
N ILE A 10 -44.81 18.32 29.09
CA ILE A 10 -43.93 19.47 28.78
C ILE A 10 -43.21 19.18 27.47
N SER A 11 -43.73 19.72 26.37
CA SER A 11 -42.98 19.77 25.11
C SER A 11 -41.90 20.83 25.24
N SER A 12 -40.67 20.41 25.53
CA SER A 12 -39.50 21.28 25.39
C SER A 12 -39.27 21.52 23.89
N ILE A 13 -39.68 22.68 23.44
CA ILE A 13 -39.24 23.22 22.14
C ILE A 13 -37.75 23.57 22.31
N SER A 14 -36.88 22.65 21.99
CA SER A 14 -35.47 22.98 21.83
C SER A 14 -35.33 23.89 20.60
N ALA A 15 -35.21 25.19 20.86
CA ALA A 15 -34.81 26.13 19.85
C ALA A 15 -33.41 25.69 19.34
N VAL A 16 -33.38 25.12 18.16
CA VAL A 16 -32.11 24.85 17.44
C VAL A 16 -31.58 26.22 17.05
N PHE A 17 -30.76 26.81 17.88
CA PHE A 17 -29.93 27.93 17.47
C PHE A 17 -28.99 27.38 16.43
N ALA A 18 -29.15 27.77 15.15
CA ALA A 18 -28.18 27.52 14.13
C ALA A 18 -26.86 28.10 14.62
N GLN A 19 -25.90 27.25 14.94
CA GLN A 19 -24.54 27.72 15.22
C GLN A 19 -24.03 28.41 13.95
N PRO A 20 -23.35 29.57 14.08
CA PRO A 20 -22.79 30.22 12.91
C PRO A 20 -21.88 29.21 12.19
N SER A 21 -22.10 29.01 10.89
CA SER A 21 -21.29 28.12 10.06
C SER A 21 -19.82 28.50 10.22
N ALA A 22 -18.98 27.53 10.55
CA ALA A 22 -17.54 27.78 10.62
C ALA A 22 -17.05 28.28 9.26
N LYS A 23 -16.14 29.24 9.25
CA LYS A 23 -15.52 29.71 8.01
C LYS A 23 -14.14 29.12 7.88
N TRP A 24 -13.85 28.59 6.71
CA TRP A 24 -12.51 28.14 6.35
C TRP A 24 -11.96 28.94 5.17
N THR A 25 -10.68 29.24 5.20
CA THR A 25 -9.96 29.81 4.05
C THR A 25 -9.09 28.71 3.44
N VAL A 26 -9.38 28.36 2.19
CA VAL A 26 -8.63 27.34 1.45
C VAL A 26 -8.10 27.99 0.17
N LEU A 27 -6.78 28.03 0.01
CA LEU A 27 -6.11 28.66 -1.14
C LEU A 27 -6.61 30.09 -1.41
N GLY A 28 -6.76 30.89 -0.35
CA GLY A 28 -7.21 32.28 -0.42
C GLY A 28 -8.71 32.48 -0.67
N LYS A 29 -9.50 31.43 -0.80
CA LYS A 29 -10.96 31.47 -0.93
C LYS A 29 -11.65 31.18 0.40
N GLU A 30 -12.66 31.96 0.75
CA GLU A 30 -13.49 31.70 1.94
C GLU A 30 -14.64 30.77 1.62
N TYR A 31 -14.87 29.83 2.54
CA TYR A 31 -15.98 28.89 2.49
C TYR A 31 -16.75 28.91 3.82
N ALA A 32 -18.07 28.92 3.74
CA ALA A 32 -18.92 28.51 4.84
C ALA A 32 -18.87 26.99 4.95
N VAL A 33 -18.74 26.47 6.18
CA VAL A 33 -18.59 25.04 6.42
C VAL A 33 -19.78 24.51 7.19
N ASP A 34 -20.52 23.61 6.55
CA ASP A 34 -21.63 22.90 7.17
C ASP A 34 -21.28 21.43 7.38
N THR A 35 -21.57 20.90 8.56
CA THR A 35 -21.40 19.48 8.88
C THR A 35 -22.65 18.71 8.46
N LEU A 36 -22.56 17.97 7.35
CA LEU A 36 -23.67 17.15 6.85
C LEU A 36 -23.81 15.84 7.64
N LYS A 37 -22.70 15.29 8.10
CA LYS A 37 -22.67 14.03 8.85
C LYS A 37 -21.47 14.00 9.79
N HIS A 38 -21.73 13.52 11.00
CA HIS A 38 -20.69 13.22 11.99
C HIS A 38 -21.19 12.04 12.82
N CYS A 39 -20.68 10.85 12.53
CA CYS A 39 -21.16 9.64 13.21
C CYS A 39 -20.05 8.59 13.32
N GLN A 40 -20.16 7.78 14.36
CA GLN A 40 -19.31 6.60 14.50
C GLN A 40 -19.68 5.57 13.41
N VAL A 41 -18.67 5.05 12.72
CA VAL A 41 -18.82 4.02 11.67
C VAL A 41 -18.15 2.71 12.03
N GLY A 42 -17.30 2.70 13.04
CA GLY A 42 -16.61 1.52 13.56
C GLY A 42 -15.99 1.82 14.94
N PRO A 43 -15.39 0.82 15.58
CA PRO A 43 -14.72 1.02 16.86
C PRO A 43 -13.65 2.12 16.76
N GLY A 44 -13.76 3.17 17.61
CA GLY A 44 -12.82 4.30 17.60
C GLY A 44 -12.73 5.08 16.28
N THR A 45 -13.70 4.91 15.36
CA THR A 45 -13.67 5.55 14.05
C THR A 45 -14.93 6.35 13.79
N VAL A 46 -14.75 7.63 13.45
CA VAL A 46 -15.81 8.59 13.17
C VAL A 46 -15.69 9.06 11.72
N LEU A 47 -16.80 8.97 10.97
CA LEU A 47 -16.94 9.59 9.66
C LEU A 47 -17.46 11.02 9.82
N THR A 48 -16.79 11.97 9.17
CA THR A 48 -17.26 13.35 9.04
C THR A 48 -17.42 13.69 7.57
N ILE A 49 -18.56 14.29 7.22
CA ILE A 49 -18.84 14.83 5.88
C ILE A 49 -19.12 16.31 6.03
N LEU A 50 -18.32 17.13 5.37
CA LEU A 50 -18.48 18.58 5.34
C LEU A 50 -18.92 19.03 3.95
N ASP A 51 -19.77 20.05 3.94
CA ASP A 51 -20.13 20.81 2.74
C ASP A 51 -19.50 22.20 2.86
N LEU A 52 -18.64 22.56 1.92
CA LEU A 52 -17.98 23.83 1.86
C LEU A 52 -18.60 24.65 0.77
N THR A 53 -19.25 25.77 1.12
CA THR A 53 -19.98 26.65 0.20
C THR A 53 -19.28 27.99 0.12
N GLY A 54 -18.87 28.41 -1.08
CA GLY A 54 -18.18 29.66 -1.37
C GLY A 54 -18.35 30.04 -2.84
N THR A 55 -17.29 30.49 -3.50
CA THR A 55 -17.27 30.73 -4.96
C THR A 55 -17.52 29.48 -5.78
N ASP A 56 -17.15 28.35 -5.24
CA ASP A 56 -17.42 27.00 -5.71
C ASP A 56 -17.92 26.16 -4.52
N ARG A 57 -18.44 24.98 -4.79
CA ARG A 57 -18.91 24.06 -3.75
C ARG A 57 -18.00 22.84 -3.71
N GLN A 58 -17.53 22.50 -2.51
CA GLN A 58 -16.67 21.35 -2.28
C GLN A 58 -17.32 20.46 -1.20
N ARG A 59 -17.18 19.16 -1.35
CA ARG A 59 -17.58 18.19 -0.33
C ARG A 59 -16.38 17.42 0.17
N VAL A 60 -16.16 17.45 1.46
CA VAL A 60 -15.02 16.78 2.13
C VAL A 60 -15.52 15.60 2.92
N PHE A 61 -14.92 14.44 2.69
CA PHE A 61 -15.17 13.21 3.41
C PHE A 61 -13.87 12.82 4.11
N PHE A 62 -13.92 12.60 5.40
CA PHE A 62 -12.77 12.06 6.13
C PHE A 62 -13.20 11.20 7.30
N THR A 63 -12.32 10.31 7.71
CA THR A 63 -12.47 9.51 8.91
C THR A 63 -11.37 9.86 9.90
N THR A 64 -11.70 9.91 11.17
CA THR A 64 -10.75 9.96 12.28
C THR A 64 -10.79 8.64 12.99
N THR A 65 -9.63 7.99 13.11
CA THR A 65 -9.51 6.63 13.66
C THR A 65 -8.53 6.62 14.83
N ASP A 66 -8.94 6.06 15.95
CA ASP A 66 -8.07 5.80 17.10
C ASP A 66 -7.37 4.44 16.93
N LEU A 67 -6.10 4.47 16.51
CA LEU A 67 -5.28 3.27 16.34
C LEU A 67 -4.79 2.65 17.65
N THR A 68 -4.96 3.35 18.80
CA THR A 68 -4.66 2.76 20.12
C THR A 68 -5.69 1.70 20.50
N ASN A 69 -6.86 1.74 19.88
CA ASN A 69 -7.87 0.70 20.05
C ASN A 69 -7.33 -0.64 19.51
N HIS A 70 -7.25 -1.65 20.38
CA HIS A 70 -6.57 -2.92 20.08
C HIS A 70 -7.22 -3.72 18.95
N ILE A 71 -8.53 -3.57 18.69
CA ILE A 71 -9.25 -4.26 17.62
C ILE A 71 -9.22 -3.52 16.29
N VAL A 72 -8.76 -2.26 16.24
CA VAL A 72 -8.69 -1.45 15.03
C VAL A 72 -7.29 -1.57 14.42
N ARG A 73 -7.24 -1.73 13.10
CA ARG A 73 -6.00 -1.72 12.35
C ARG A 73 -6.18 -1.12 10.96
N ILE A 74 -5.09 -0.64 10.39
CA ILE A 74 -5.02 -0.27 8.97
C ILE A 74 -4.66 -1.53 8.18
N LYS A 75 -5.29 -1.69 7.03
CA LYS A 75 -5.06 -2.79 6.11
C LYS A 75 -4.86 -2.25 4.71
N THR A 76 -3.81 -2.70 4.04
CA THR A 76 -3.62 -2.51 2.60
C THR A 76 -4.34 -3.64 1.87
N ILE A 77 -5.08 -3.30 0.82
CA ILE A 77 -5.72 -4.27 -0.07
C ILE A 77 -5.28 -3.99 -1.49
N CYS A 78 -4.90 -5.01 -2.22
CA CYS A 78 -4.47 -4.92 -3.60
C CYS A 78 -5.29 -5.86 -4.48
N GLY A 79 -6.28 -5.31 -5.19
CA GLY A 79 -7.15 -6.05 -6.09
C GLY A 79 -7.76 -7.29 -5.45
N ASN A 80 -7.72 -8.41 -6.15
CA ASN A 80 -8.07 -9.72 -5.63
C ASN A 80 -6.77 -10.49 -5.31
N ASN A 81 -5.99 -9.98 -4.35
CA ASN A 81 -4.67 -10.50 -3.98
C ASN A 81 -3.70 -10.58 -5.18
N ASN A 82 -3.86 -9.65 -6.14
CA ASN A 82 -3.09 -9.57 -7.37
C ASN A 82 -2.89 -8.12 -7.82
N LEU A 83 -1.69 -7.79 -8.29
CA LEU A 83 -1.28 -6.43 -8.67
C LEU A 83 -2.05 -5.86 -9.87
N LYS A 84 -2.49 -6.71 -10.79
CA LYS A 84 -3.09 -6.30 -12.08
C LYS A 84 -4.61 -6.36 -12.08
N THR A 85 -5.23 -6.68 -10.96
CA THR A 85 -6.68 -6.74 -10.82
C THR A 85 -7.21 -5.42 -10.29
N ASN A 86 -7.96 -4.70 -11.10
CA ASN A 86 -8.60 -3.45 -10.70
C ASN A 86 -10.00 -3.73 -10.17
N LEU A 87 -10.26 -3.33 -8.94
CA LEU A 87 -11.55 -3.46 -8.27
C LEU A 87 -11.93 -2.12 -7.61
N THR A 88 -13.20 -1.88 -7.45
CA THR A 88 -13.70 -0.78 -6.62
C THR A 88 -13.50 -1.11 -5.14
N ILE A 89 -13.44 -0.09 -4.27
CA ILE A 89 -13.32 -0.29 -2.82
C ILE A 89 -14.37 -1.27 -2.27
N PRO A 90 -15.68 -1.16 -2.61
CA PRO A 90 -16.67 -2.15 -2.16
C PRO A 90 -16.35 -3.57 -2.58
N GLN A 91 -15.92 -3.79 -3.85
CA GLN A 91 -15.53 -5.11 -4.33
C GLN A 91 -14.28 -5.65 -3.62
N MET A 92 -13.30 -4.79 -3.33
CA MET A 92 -12.12 -5.18 -2.54
C MET A 92 -12.51 -5.61 -1.13
N ILE A 93 -13.42 -4.89 -0.48
CA ILE A 93 -13.95 -5.21 0.84
C ILE A 93 -14.68 -6.56 0.80
N GLU A 94 -15.58 -6.75 -0.17
CA GLU A 94 -16.34 -7.99 -0.34
C GLU A 94 -15.43 -9.21 -0.55
N ASN A 95 -14.39 -9.07 -1.39
CA ASN A 95 -13.47 -10.15 -1.72
C ASN A 95 -12.46 -10.48 -0.62
N ASN A 96 -12.14 -9.52 0.25
CA ASN A 96 -11.10 -9.68 1.29
C ASN A 96 -11.67 -9.67 2.71
N GLY A 97 -12.97 -9.39 2.89
CA GLY A 97 -13.66 -9.50 4.17
C GLY A 97 -13.86 -10.95 4.58
N ASP A 98 -13.68 -11.22 5.86
CA ASP A 98 -14.00 -12.51 6.47
C ASP A 98 -14.71 -12.30 7.81
N LYS A 99 -15.07 -13.39 8.50
CA LYS A 99 -15.73 -13.31 9.80
C LYS A 99 -14.87 -12.69 10.92
N ALA A 100 -13.56 -12.64 10.73
CA ALA A 100 -12.62 -12.09 11.70
C ALA A 100 -12.26 -10.63 11.40
N ASN A 101 -12.52 -10.15 10.17
CA ASN A 101 -12.13 -8.84 9.69
C ASN A 101 -13.31 -8.12 9.05
N GLU A 102 -13.83 -7.09 9.72
CA GLU A 102 -14.86 -6.22 9.20
C GLU A 102 -14.22 -4.88 8.76
N TYR A 103 -14.44 -4.52 7.49
CA TYR A 103 -13.98 -3.24 6.95
C TYR A 103 -15.10 -2.20 7.03
N PHE A 104 -14.88 -1.13 7.76
CA PHE A 104 -15.89 -0.09 7.98
C PHE A 104 -15.51 1.27 7.35
N ALA A 105 -14.29 1.41 6.86
CA ALA A 105 -13.84 2.56 6.08
C ALA A 105 -12.77 2.13 5.09
N GLY A 106 -12.72 2.79 3.94
CA GLY A 106 -11.70 2.55 2.92
C GLY A 106 -11.49 3.78 2.05
N VAL A 107 -10.28 3.96 1.58
CA VAL A 107 -9.87 5.03 0.68
C VAL A 107 -8.95 4.49 -0.40
N ASN A 108 -9.04 5.03 -1.61
CA ASN A 108 -8.06 4.73 -2.65
C ASN A 108 -6.69 5.23 -2.22
N ALA A 109 -5.69 4.41 -2.47
CA ALA A 109 -4.30 4.75 -2.24
C ALA A 109 -3.47 4.40 -3.48
N ASP A 110 -2.38 5.12 -3.67
CA ASP A 110 -1.46 5.01 -4.79
C ASP A 110 -2.10 5.35 -6.17
N LEU A 111 -1.25 5.65 -7.14
CA LEU A 111 -1.57 5.61 -8.55
C LEU A 111 -1.16 4.25 -9.11
N PHE A 112 -1.72 3.87 -10.25
CA PHE A 112 -1.48 2.56 -10.83
C PHE A 112 -1.20 2.63 -12.35
N SER A 113 -0.54 1.60 -12.84
CA SER A 113 -0.29 1.35 -14.26
C SER A 113 -0.80 -0.04 -14.64
N ALA A 114 -0.56 -0.46 -15.88
CA ALA A 114 -0.81 -1.85 -16.31
C ALA A 114 -0.05 -2.91 -15.48
N ASN A 115 0.98 -2.50 -14.72
CA ASN A 115 1.76 -3.36 -13.85
C ASN A 115 1.39 -3.21 -12.35
N GLY A 116 0.20 -2.71 -12.06
CA GLY A 116 -0.31 -2.48 -10.71
C GLY A 116 0.10 -1.14 -10.10
N PRO A 117 0.04 -0.99 -8.77
CA PRO A 117 0.42 0.22 -8.05
C PRO A 117 1.82 0.70 -8.43
N ILE A 118 2.09 2.01 -8.40
CA ILE A 118 3.41 2.55 -8.77
C ILE A 118 4.38 2.42 -7.60
N GLY A 119 3.91 2.70 -6.40
CA GLY A 119 4.70 2.69 -5.17
C GLY A 119 4.94 1.28 -4.60
N THR A 120 5.60 1.27 -3.46
CA THR A 120 5.80 0.04 -2.70
C THR A 120 4.50 -0.39 -2.04
N THR A 121 4.15 -1.65 -2.21
CA THR A 121 2.93 -2.25 -1.66
C THR A 121 3.28 -3.46 -0.81
N VAL A 122 2.89 -3.43 0.46
CA VAL A 122 3.00 -4.53 1.42
C VAL A 122 1.60 -4.82 1.97
N VAL A 123 1.22 -6.07 1.98
CA VAL A 123 -0.08 -6.55 2.46
C VAL A 123 0.16 -7.70 3.43
N ASP A 124 -0.30 -7.59 4.68
CA ASP A 124 -0.11 -8.62 5.71
C ASP A 124 1.35 -9.09 5.83
N SER A 125 2.29 -8.15 5.84
CA SER A 125 3.73 -8.45 5.89
C SER A 125 4.29 -9.13 4.64
N GLU A 126 3.54 -9.31 3.57
CA GLU A 126 4.02 -9.82 2.30
C GLU A 126 4.31 -8.67 1.32
N ILE A 127 5.47 -8.70 0.67
CA ILE A 127 5.85 -7.71 -0.34
C ILE A 127 5.17 -8.06 -1.66
N PHE A 128 4.19 -7.24 -2.06
CA PHE A 128 3.53 -7.38 -3.35
C PHE A 128 4.32 -6.71 -4.46
N LYS A 129 4.91 -5.55 -4.18
CA LYS A 129 5.65 -4.76 -5.16
C LYS A 129 6.57 -3.76 -4.47
N THR A 130 7.63 -3.36 -5.16
CA THR A 130 8.44 -2.20 -4.75
C THR A 130 8.33 -1.07 -5.76
N ALA A 131 8.47 0.17 -5.29
CA ALA A 131 8.67 1.31 -6.16
C ALA A 131 10.00 1.15 -6.93
N ARG A 132 10.01 1.56 -8.19
CA ARG A 132 11.23 1.53 -9.00
C ARG A 132 12.11 2.76 -8.81
N SER A 133 11.47 3.90 -8.61
CA SER A 133 12.12 5.18 -8.29
C SER A 133 11.57 5.71 -6.98
N THR A 134 12.43 6.27 -6.16
CA THR A 134 12.06 6.84 -4.86
C THR A 134 12.00 8.37 -4.88
N THR A 135 12.42 9.01 -5.99
CA THR A 135 12.67 10.44 -5.99
C THR A 135 11.43 11.30 -5.83
N ASP A 136 10.24 10.84 -6.25
CA ASP A 136 9.02 11.62 -6.15
C ASP A 136 7.83 10.79 -5.65
N TRP A 137 8.10 9.58 -5.15
CA TRP A 137 7.07 8.68 -4.65
C TRP A 137 7.17 8.52 -3.14
N TYR A 138 6.10 8.86 -2.48
CA TYR A 138 5.96 8.72 -1.03
C TYR A 138 5.18 7.45 -0.70
N SER A 139 5.30 6.98 0.52
CA SER A 139 4.51 5.86 1.02
C SER A 139 4.07 6.12 2.45
N VAL A 140 2.97 5.50 2.82
CA VAL A 140 2.59 5.29 4.20
C VAL A 140 2.80 3.82 4.52
N GLY A 141 3.59 3.55 5.55
CA GLY A 141 3.79 2.20 6.09
C GLY A 141 3.23 2.11 7.51
N ALA A 142 2.64 0.98 7.85
CA ALA A 142 2.30 0.64 9.22
C ALA A 142 3.18 -0.51 9.69
N ASP A 143 3.74 -0.42 10.90
CA ASP A 143 4.48 -1.50 11.52
C ASP A 143 3.57 -2.38 12.40
N ALA A 144 4.12 -3.48 12.93
CA ALA A 144 3.40 -4.39 13.81
C ALA A 144 2.88 -3.73 15.11
N GLY A 145 3.49 -2.62 15.53
CA GLY A 145 3.04 -1.79 16.64
C GLY A 145 1.94 -0.79 16.28
N LYS A 146 1.46 -0.79 15.02
CA LYS A 146 0.51 0.16 14.42
C LYS A 146 1.04 1.60 14.34
N ASN A 147 2.37 1.81 14.45
CA ASN A 147 2.95 3.11 14.19
C ASN A 147 2.92 3.39 12.69
N LEU A 148 2.57 4.61 12.32
CA LEU A 148 2.54 5.06 10.94
C LEU A 148 3.82 5.80 10.59
N HIS A 149 4.39 5.42 9.46
CA HIS A 149 5.61 5.98 8.91
C HIS A 149 5.30 6.60 7.56
N PHE A 150 5.55 7.89 7.39
CA PHE A 150 5.27 8.64 6.16
C PHE A 150 6.57 9.14 5.54
N GLY A 151 6.76 8.94 4.27
CA GLY A 151 7.92 9.50 3.56
C GLY A 151 8.34 8.70 2.34
N GLN A 152 9.54 8.99 1.86
CA GLN A 152 10.18 8.24 0.78
C GLN A 152 10.91 7.04 1.37
N PHE A 153 10.38 5.86 1.13
CA PHE A 153 11.03 4.63 1.54
C PHE A 153 12.03 4.17 0.48
N TYR A 154 13.20 3.80 0.94
CA TYR A 154 14.19 3.10 0.14
C TYR A 154 14.21 1.64 0.55
N THR A 155 13.94 0.74 -0.40
CA THR A 155 13.86 -0.70 -0.14
C THR A 155 15.02 -1.40 -0.86
N THR A 156 15.79 -2.17 -0.11
CA THR A 156 16.87 -3.01 -0.63
C THR A 156 16.62 -4.47 -0.31
N PHE A 157 17.18 -5.36 -1.14
CA PHE A 157 17.08 -6.80 -0.93
C PHE A 157 18.45 -7.42 -1.02
N ARG A 158 18.76 -8.24 -0.04
CA ARG A 158 19.92 -9.12 -0.04
C ARG A 158 19.45 -10.54 -0.32
N LEU A 159 19.91 -11.13 -1.43
CA LEU A 159 19.78 -12.54 -1.70
C LEU A 159 21.08 -13.24 -1.31
N THR A 160 21.00 -14.35 -0.59
CA THR A 160 22.14 -15.19 -0.23
C THR A 160 21.87 -16.66 -0.56
N SER A 161 22.89 -17.36 -0.98
CA SER A 161 22.90 -18.80 -1.21
C SER A 161 24.32 -19.32 -1.09
N THR A 162 24.50 -20.58 -0.74
CA THR A 162 25.83 -21.22 -0.75
C THR A 162 26.41 -21.29 -2.16
N THR A 163 25.56 -21.35 -3.18
CA THR A 163 25.95 -21.45 -4.60
C THR A 163 26.30 -20.09 -5.21
N THR A 164 25.50 -19.05 -4.92
CA THR A 164 25.68 -17.72 -5.55
C THR A 164 26.48 -16.74 -4.72
N GLY A 165 26.68 -17.04 -3.42
CA GLY A 165 27.12 -16.04 -2.46
C GLY A 165 26.04 -14.98 -2.22
N GLN A 166 26.46 -13.76 -1.92
CA GLN A 166 25.56 -12.63 -1.67
C GLN A 166 25.36 -11.79 -2.94
N MET A 167 24.11 -11.47 -3.24
CA MET A 167 23.69 -10.62 -4.35
C MET A 167 22.68 -9.56 -3.90
N SER A 168 22.68 -8.40 -4.55
CA SER A 168 21.65 -7.38 -4.35
C SER A 168 20.59 -7.49 -5.43
N VAL A 169 19.32 -7.57 -5.03
CA VAL A 169 18.17 -7.53 -5.94
C VAL A 169 17.64 -6.11 -5.99
N LYS A 170 17.28 -5.62 -7.17
CA LYS A 170 16.86 -4.23 -7.34
C LYS A 170 15.40 -3.97 -6.98
N SER A 171 14.51 -4.92 -7.31
CA SER A 171 13.09 -4.69 -7.15
C SER A 171 12.29 -5.98 -7.14
N VAL A 172 11.01 -5.85 -6.74
CA VAL A 172 10.02 -6.93 -6.73
C VAL A 172 8.85 -6.52 -7.62
N ASN A 173 8.44 -7.41 -8.52
CA ASN A 173 7.25 -7.27 -9.36
C ASN A 173 7.19 -5.97 -10.18
N THR A 174 8.35 -5.55 -10.67
CA THR A 174 8.48 -4.44 -11.64
C THR A 174 8.91 -4.98 -13.00
N PRO A 175 8.65 -4.28 -14.10
CA PRO A 175 9.23 -4.64 -15.38
C PRO A 175 10.76 -4.73 -15.30
N ARG A 176 11.36 -5.80 -15.81
CA ARG A 176 12.83 -5.93 -15.89
C ARG A 176 13.38 -5.03 -16.99
N GLU A 177 14.18 -4.06 -16.62
CA GLU A 177 14.90 -3.18 -17.55
C GLU A 177 16.33 -3.66 -17.79
N SER A 178 17.12 -2.86 -18.52
CA SER A 178 18.54 -3.18 -18.75
C SER A 178 19.33 -3.17 -17.45
N ASN A 179 20.23 -4.14 -17.29
CA ASN A 179 21.09 -4.31 -16.12
C ASN A 179 20.31 -4.50 -14.81
N ASP A 180 19.22 -5.23 -14.88
CA ASP A 180 18.30 -5.45 -13.80
C ASP A 180 18.42 -6.85 -13.19
N PHE A 181 18.07 -6.93 -11.90
CA PHE A 181 17.75 -8.15 -11.19
C PHE A 181 16.45 -7.96 -10.42
N VAL A 182 15.40 -8.65 -10.84
CA VAL A 182 14.03 -8.54 -10.33
C VAL A 182 13.57 -9.88 -9.78
N ILE A 183 12.86 -9.85 -8.66
CA ILE A 183 12.09 -10.98 -8.16
C ILE A 183 10.65 -10.83 -8.64
N TYR A 184 10.11 -11.85 -9.30
CA TYR A 184 8.70 -11.94 -9.62
C TYR A 184 8.02 -12.94 -8.69
N THR A 185 6.92 -12.56 -8.06
CA THR A 185 6.07 -13.42 -7.24
C THR A 185 4.76 -13.71 -7.98
N ASP A 186 3.96 -14.66 -7.50
CA ASP A 186 2.64 -14.96 -8.07
C ASP A 186 1.64 -13.79 -7.99
N LYS A 187 1.96 -12.75 -7.18
CA LYS A 187 1.19 -11.48 -7.15
C LYS A 187 1.32 -10.68 -8.45
N TYR A 188 2.38 -10.88 -9.22
CA TYR A 188 2.58 -10.23 -10.51
C TYR A 188 1.71 -10.80 -11.63
N GLY A 189 1.40 -12.08 -11.55
CA GLY A 189 0.60 -12.82 -12.52
C GLY A 189 1.19 -14.19 -12.85
N ALA A 190 0.70 -14.81 -13.92
CA ALA A 190 1.08 -16.19 -14.28
C ALA A 190 2.51 -16.33 -14.80
N SER A 191 3.12 -15.24 -15.29
CA SER A 191 4.49 -15.26 -15.85
C SER A 191 5.19 -13.91 -15.69
N THR A 192 6.50 -13.89 -15.86
CA THR A 192 7.34 -12.69 -15.71
C THR A 192 7.08 -11.63 -16.78
N GLY A 193 6.56 -12.02 -17.94
CA GLY A 193 6.34 -11.12 -19.08
C GLY A 193 7.61 -10.46 -19.62
N THR A 194 8.80 -10.95 -19.25
CA THR A 194 10.08 -10.39 -19.66
C THR A 194 10.45 -10.77 -21.08
N LYS A 195 11.34 -10.00 -21.70
CA LYS A 195 11.95 -10.35 -22.98
C LYS A 195 13.06 -11.38 -22.78
N SER A 196 13.41 -12.10 -23.87
CA SER A 196 14.34 -13.22 -23.89
C SER A 196 15.83 -12.85 -23.78
N SER A 197 16.21 -11.84 -23.02
CA SER A 197 17.60 -11.38 -22.91
C SER A 197 18.17 -11.51 -21.49
N GLY A 198 17.95 -12.66 -20.84
CA GLY A 198 18.40 -12.80 -19.46
C GLY A 198 18.47 -14.25 -18.99
N VAL A 199 18.62 -14.41 -17.68
CA VAL A 199 18.53 -15.68 -16.97
C VAL A 199 17.32 -15.62 -16.05
N GLU A 200 16.50 -16.66 -16.09
CA GLU A 200 15.36 -16.84 -15.21
C GLU A 200 15.42 -18.18 -14.48
N VAL A 201 15.09 -18.16 -13.20
CA VAL A 201 15.15 -19.35 -12.31
C VAL A 201 13.91 -19.37 -11.44
N ALA A 202 13.16 -20.47 -11.50
CA ALA A 202 11.98 -20.66 -10.67
C ALA A 202 12.33 -21.26 -9.31
N ALA A 203 11.66 -20.78 -8.26
CA ALA A 203 11.77 -21.30 -6.91
C ALA A 203 10.41 -21.26 -6.20
N VAL A 204 10.20 -22.14 -5.23
CA VAL A 204 8.99 -22.15 -4.38
C VAL A 204 9.35 -21.81 -2.95
N ALA A 205 8.43 -21.17 -2.25
CA ALA A 205 8.64 -20.85 -0.84
C ALA A 205 8.81 -22.12 -0.01
N VAL A 206 9.73 -22.06 0.93
CA VAL A 206 9.88 -23.10 1.96
C VAL A 206 8.83 -22.90 3.05
N ASP A 207 8.68 -21.64 3.47
CA ASP A 207 7.69 -21.19 4.46
C ASP A 207 7.16 -19.81 4.07
N GLY A 208 5.84 -19.69 3.89
CA GLY A 208 5.18 -18.40 3.60
C GLY A 208 5.56 -17.81 2.25
N GLY A 209 5.35 -16.49 2.09
CA GLY A 209 5.67 -15.69 0.91
C GLY A 209 6.94 -14.86 1.06
N LEU A 210 7.13 -13.87 0.18
CA LEU A 210 8.22 -12.91 0.28
C LEU A 210 7.90 -11.87 1.38
N SER A 211 8.40 -12.11 2.58
CA SER A 211 8.11 -11.30 3.76
C SER A 211 8.73 -9.90 3.69
N ALA A 212 8.04 -8.90 4.23
CA ALA A 212 8.54 -7.54 4.41
C ALA A 212 9.53 -7.40 5.59
N HIS A 213 9.69 -8.42 6.40
CA HIS A 213 10.65 -8.45 7.51
C HIS A 213 11.24 -9.85 7.69
N GLY A 214 12.43 -9.91 8.28
CA GLY A 214 13.17 -11.16 8.43
C GLY A 214 13.69 -11.70 7.10
N THR A 215 13.87 -13.00 7.03
CA THR A 215 14.44 -13.69 5.86
C THR A 215 13.47 -14.74 5.35
N SER A 216 13.09 -14.60 4.08
CA SER A 216 12.28 -15.59 3.35
C SER A 216 13.20 -16.60 2.65
N LYS A 217 12.80 -17.89 2.66
CA LYS A 217 13.56 -18.98 2.04
C LYS A 217 12.80 -19.58 0.88
N PHE A 218 13.49 -19.75 -0.24
CA PHE A 218 12.92 -20.35 -1.45
C PHE A 218 13.81 -21.48 -1.94
N ARG A 219 13.19 -22.58 -2.36
CA ARG A 219 13.87 -23.75 -2.94
C ARG A 219 13.81 -23.68 -4.45
N ILE A 220 14.94 -23.77 -5.12
CA ILE A 220 15.03 -23.83 -6.58
C ILE A 220 14.34 -25.11 -7.09
N THR A 221 13.41 -24.94 -8.03
CA THR A 221 12.60 -26.03 -8.59
C THR A 221 12.87 -26.34 -10.05
N GLY A 222 13.57 -25.43 -10.75
CA GLY A 222 13.94 -25.60 -12.15
C GLY A 222 15.37 -25.16 -12.39
N LEU A 223 16.02 -25.74 -13.40
CA LEU A 223 17.34 -25.27 -13.83
C LEU A 223 17.26 -23.86 -14.39
N PRO A 224 18.31 -23.04 -14.24
CA PRO A 224 18.40 -21.72 -14.83
C PRO A 224 18.24 -21.78 -16.34
N GLN A 225 17.36 -20.94 -16.88
CA GLN A 225 17.15 -20.80 -18.31
C GLN A 225 17.87 -19.55 -18.81
N SER A 226 18.88 -19.74 -19.65
CA SER A 226 19.64 -18.66 -20.31
C SER A 226 18.96 -18.21 -21.59
N ASN A 227 19.12 -16.93 -21.95
CA ASN A 227 18.40 -16.27 -23.04
C ASN A 227 16.88 -16.46 -22.96
N ALA A 228 16.39 -16.56 -21.75
CA ALA A 228 14.99 -16.81 -21.43
C ALA A 228 14.26 -15.54 -21.05
N GLY A 229 12.97 -15.59 -21.24
CA GLY A 229 12.03 -14.59 -20.76
C GLY A 229 10.63 -15.20 -20.67
N ASN A 230 9.73 -14.49 -20.02
CA ASN A 230 8.34 -14.90 -19.84
C ASN A 230 8.18 -16.26 -19.13
N MET A 231 9.07 -16.57 -18.18
CA MET A 231 8.97 -17.78 -17.37
C MET A 231 7.68 -17.79 -16.56
N ALA A 232 7.04 -18.95 -16.49
CA ALA A 232 5.88 -19.16 -15.61
C ALA A 232 6.30 -18.99 -14.14
N ILE A 233 5.49 -18.27 -13.37
CA ILE A 233 5.72 -18.04 -11.93
C ILE A 233 4.99 -19.16 -11.17
N PRO A 234 5.68 -19.94 -10.32
CA PRO A 234 5.03 -20.96 -9.52
C PRO A 234 4.04 -20.34 -8.52
N SER A 235 2.91 -20.99 -8.30
CA SER A 235 1.99 -20.60 -7.22
C SER A 235 2.69 -20.70 -5.87
N GLY A 236 2.59 -19.63 -5.04
CA GLY A 236 3.34 -19.53 -3.78
C GLY A 236 4.86 -19.49 -3.95
N GLY A 237 5.34 -19.17 -5.16
CA GLY A 237 6.74 -19.14 -5.49
C GLY A 237 7.21 -17.84 -6.12
N ILE A 238 8.42 -17.87 -6.61
CA ILE A 238 9.10 -16.73 -7.24
C ILE A 238 9.83 -17.16 -8.52
N VAL A 239 10.11 -16.16 -9.36
CA VAL A 239 11.13 -16.25 -10.41
C VAL A 239 12.20 -15.20 -10.16
N LEU A 240 13.44 -15.62 -10.07
CA LEU A 240 14.63 -14.77 -10.07
C LEU A 240 14.98 -14.44 -11.51
N SER A 241 14.97 -13.17 -11.89
CA SER A 241 15.08 -12.72 -13.28
C SER A 241 16.14 -11.63 -13.43
N ALA A 242 17.22 -11.91 -14.15
CA ALA A 242 18.34 -10.98 -14.31
C ALA A 242 18.82 -10.89 -15.77
N ASN A 243 19.38 -9.72 -16.17
CA ASN A 243 19.89 -9.50 -17.51
C ASN A 243 21.24 -8.76 -17.57
N ALA A 244 21.95 -8.63 -16.44
CA ALA A 244 23.34 -8.19 -16.43
C ALA A 244 24.28 -9.36 -16.15
N SER A 245 25.44 -9.43 -16.79
CA SER A 245 26.37 -10.55 -16.67
C SER A 245 26.73 -10.87 -15.21
N TRP A 246 27.02 -9.85 -14.40
CA TRP A 246 27.35 -10.01 -12.98
C TRP A 246 26.23 -10.56 -12.11
N TYR A 247 24.96 -10.52 -12.57
CA TYR A 247 23.82 -11.18 -11.95
C TYR A 247 23.54 -12.55 -12.59
N MET A 248 23.67 -12.65 -13.93
CA MET A 248 23.36 -13.87 -14.67
C MET A 248 24.32 -15.01 -14.33
N GLU A 249 25.64 -14.73 -14.29
CA GLU A 249 26.66 -15.76 -14.02
C GLU A 249 26.48 -16.49 -12.66
N PRO A 250 26.19 -15.80 -11.53
CA PRO A 250 25.86 -16.49 -10.31
C PRO A 250 24.55 -17.29 -10.40
N LEU A 251 23.50 -16.73 -11.02
CA LEU A 251 22.21 -17.41 -11.12
C LEU A 251 22.31 -18.70 -11.96
N GLN A 252 23.15 -18.72 -12.99
CA GLN A 252 23.38 -19.90 -13.84
C GLN A 252 23.99 -21.09 -13.09
N LYS A 253 24.58 -20.88 -11.92
CA LYS A 253 25.18 -21.93 -11.09
C LYS A 253 24.17 -22.63 -10.18
N LEU A 254 22.97 -22.06 -9.99
CA LEU A 254 21.95 -22.63 -9.14
C LEU A 254 21.50 -24.00 -9.66
N GLN A 255 21.25 -24.91 -8.72
CA GLN A 255 20.80 -26.26 -8.99
C GLN A 255 19.41 -26.49 -8.35
N ILE A 256 18.68 -27.45 -8.89
CA ILE A 256 17.40 -27.87 -8.27
C ILE A 256 17.68 -28.37 -6.84
N GLY A 257 16.91 -27.86 -5.90
CA GLY A 257 17.06 -28.15 -4.48
C GLY A 257 17.87 -27.11 -3.69
N ASP A 258 18.64 -26.24 -4.36
CA ASP A 258 19.35 -25.15 -3.68
C ASP A 258 18.36 -24.23 -2.95
N ILE A 259 18.82 -23.69 -1.84
CA ILE A 259 18.05 -22.69 -1.06
C ILE A 259 18.65 -21.31 -1.31
N VAL A 260 17.77 -20.38 -1.66
CA VAL A 260 18.06 -18.95 -1.68
C VAL A 260 17.32 -18.28 -0.53
N GLU A 261 18.01 -17.39 0.16
CA GLU A 261 17.48 -16.61 1.28
C GLU A 261 17.39 -15.15 0.84
N ILE A 262 16.23 -14.52 1.06
CA ILE A 262 15.97 -13.13 0.67
C ILE A 262 15.60 -12.32 1.90
N THR A 263 16.38 -11.28 2.18
CA THR A 263 16.17 -10.37 3.31
C THR A 263 15.92 -8.96 2.80
N PRO A 264 14.73 -8.38 2.98
CA PRO A 264 14.44 -6.99 2.67
C PRO A 264 14.98 -6.06 3.77
N THR A 265 15.22 -4.81 3.41
CA THR A 265 15.46 -3.72 4.36
C THR A 265 14.71 -2.49 3.87
N PHE A 266 13.83 -1.96 4.71
CA PHE A 266 13.13 -0.70 4.47
C PHE A 266 13.85 0.40 5.23
N THR A 267 14.15 1.50 4.53
CA THR A 267 14.83 2.64 5.12
C THR A 267 14.04 3.91 4.85
N LEU A 268 13.77 4.69 5.88
CA LEU A 268 13.12 5.98 5.81
C LEU A 268 14.04 7.02 6.45
N ASN A 269 14.41 8.06 5.70
CA ASN A 269 15.31 9.13 6.17
C ASN A 269 16.63 8.57 6.74
N GLY A 270 17.20 7.53 6.11
CA GLY A 270 18.46 6.90 6.54
C GLY A 270 18.35 5.98 7.76
N LYS A 271 17.14 5.78 8.30
CA LYS A 271 16.89 4.87 9.43
C LYS A 271 16.13 3.65 8.94
N VAL A 272 16.51 2.48 9.44
CA VAL A 272 15.77 1.24 9.17
C VAL A 272 14.43 1.30 9.89
N VAL A 273 13.37 0.91 9.17
CA VAL A 273 12.03 0.74 9.72
C VAL A 273 11.73 -0.76 9.69
N ASP A 274 11.73 -1.36 10.85
CA ASP A 274 11.50 -2.80 10.99
C ASP A 274 10.01 -3.14 11.07
N GLN A 275 9.68 -4.40 10.78
CA GLN A 275 8.37 -5.00 10.98
C GLN A 275 7.21 -4.28 10.27
N ILE A 276 7.47 -3.77 9.08
CA ILE A 276 6.40 -3.25 8.21
C ILE A 276 5.42 -4.39 7.90
N THR A 277 4.15 -4.14 8.22
CA THR A 277 3.05 -5.09 7.96
C THR A 277 2.18 -4.65 6.81
N GLU A 278 2.01 -3.33 6.66
CA GLU A 278 1.18 -2.73 5.62
C GLU A 278 1.93 -1.57 4.99
N MET A 279 1.86 -1.41 3.68
CA MET A 279 2.41 -0.23 2.98
C MET A 279 1.65 0.04 1.70
N SER A 280 1.41 1.31 1.44
CA SER A 280 0.90 1.78 0.15
C SER A 280 1.61 3.05 -0.28
N GLY A 281 1.78 3.22 -1.59
CA GLY A 281 2.35 4.41 -2.17
C GLY A 281 1.37 5.57 -2.29
N GLY A 282 1.88 6.71 -2.67
CA GLY A 282 1.13 7.93 -2.99
C GLY A 282 2.06 9.04 -3.46
N CYS A 283 1.48 10.09 -4.03
CA CYS A 283 2.22 11.24 -4.55
C CYS A 283 1.27 12.44 -4.67
N PRO A 284 1.71 13.65 -4.34
CA PRO A 284 2.87 14.03 -3.53
C PRO A 284 2.55 14.05 -2.02
N MET A 285 3.55 14.28 -1.17
CA MET A 285 3.30 14.60 0.23
C MET A 285 2.75 16.02 0.35
N ILE A 286 1.60 16.18 0.99
CA ILE A 286 0.87 17.46 1.09
C ILE A 286 1.20 18.19 2.40
N LEU A 287 1.39 17.41 3.46
CA LEU A 287 1.59 17.91 4.81
C LEU A 287 2.76 17.19 5.46
N GLN A 288 3.67 17.96 6.08
CA GLN A 288 4.77 17.43 6.86
C GLN A 288 4.96 18.28 8.12
N ASP A 289 5.04 17.63 9.28
CA ASP A 289 5.23 18.29 10.59
C ASP A 289 4.23 19.43 10.86
N GLY A 290 2.96 19.21 10.45
CA GLY A 290 1.88 20.19 10.60
C GLY A 290 1.95 21.37 9.62
N LYS A 291 2.86 21.36 8.66
CA LYS A 291 3.00 22.42 7.65
C LYS A 291 2.62 21.89 6.27
N ILE A 292 1.84 22.68 5.55
CA ILE A 292 1.56 22.42 4.13
C ILE A 292 2.86 22.63 3.37
N LEU A 293 3.25 21.62 2.58
CA LEU A 293 4.41 21.73 1.71
C LEU A 293 4.08 22.60 0.49
N ASP A 294 5.14 23.02 -0.22
CA ASP A 294 5.11 23.97 -1.33
C ASP A 294 3.90 23.71 -2.29
N THR A 295 2.94 24.66 -2.27
CA THR A 295 1.70 24.56 -3.04
C THR A 295 1.92 24.59 -4.55
N ASP A 296 3.00 25.21 -5.03
CA ASP A 296 3.29 25.31 -6.47
C ASP A 296 3.75 23.95 -7.00
N LYS A 297 4.61 23.24 -6.27
CA LYS A 297 4.96 21.85 -6.58
C LYS A 297 3.78 20.90 -6.50
N LEU A 298 2.87 21.13 -5.54
CA LEU A 298 1.61 20.39 -5.42
C LEU A 298 0.74 20.56 -6.66
N LEU A 299 0.59 21.77 -7.15
CA LEU A 299 -0.24 22.08 -8.34
C LEU A 299 0.37 21.48 -9.61
N ASP A 300 1.70 21.49 -9.74
CA ASP A 300 2.39 20.84 -10.86
C ASP A 300 2.14 19.33 -10.84
N HIS A 301 2.27 18.67 -9.68
CA HIS A 301 1.96 17.24 -9.57
C HIS A 301 0.47 16.93 -9.77
N LEU A 302 -0.44 17.79 -9.32
CA LEU A 302 -1.87 17.63 -9.55
C LEU A 302 -2.27 17.80 -11.04
N SER A 303 -1.45 18.43 -11.86
CA SER A 303 -1.68 18.54 -13.30
C SER A 303 -1.67 17.17 -14.00
N TYR A 304 -0.94 16.19 -13.47
CA TYR A 304 -0.96 14.79 -13.94
C TYR A 304 -2.21 14.03 -13.53
N LEU A 305 -3.00 14.53 -12.57
CA LEU A 305 -4.19 13.88 -12.02
C LEU A 305 -5.50 14.42 -12.62
N ARG A 306 -5.41 15.38 -13.55
CA ARG A 306 -6.62 15.87 -14.26
C ARG A 306 -6.94 14.93 -15.40
N PRO A 307 -8.21 14.45 -15.49
CA PRO A 307 -8.68 13.67 -16.64
C PRO A 307 -8.65 14.48 -17.92
#